data_12d521af7f77d197d38ced4401c12906
#
_entry.id   12d521af7f77d197d38ced4401c12906
#
_cell.length_a   1.000
_cell.length_b   1.000
_cell.length_c   1.000
_cell.angle_alpha   90.00
_cell.angle_beta   90.00
_cell.angle_gamma   90.00
#
_symmetry.space_group_name_H-M   'P 1'
#
loop_
_entity.id
_entity.type
_entity.pdbx_description
1 polymer ?
#
loop_
_entity_poly.entity_id
_entity_poly.type
_entity_poly.pdbx_seq_one_letter_code
_entity_poly.pdbx_strand_id
1 'polypeptide(L)'
;MNPEDFIAQLSQETGIDANQAASVNGILESTFLAGNKNKDMITKLISEKLGVDQAQANMIYDVAVGLLATGVLSKIKGIFKK
;
A
#
# COMPACT_ATOMS: atom_id res chain seq x y z
N MET A 1 10.83 3.01 -5.08
CA MET A 1 10.19 1.69 -5.15
C MET A 1 9.30 1.63 -6.37
N ASN A 2 9.45 0.61 -7.19
CA ASN A 2 8.59 0.48 -8.36
C ASN A 2 7.30 -0.25 -7.98
N PRO A 3 6.27 -0.18 -8.83
CA PRO A 3 4.98 -0.77 -8.49
C PRO A 3 5.04 -2.28 -8.23
N GLU A 4 5.90 -2.99 -8.92
CA GLU A 4 6.02 -4.43 -8.74
C GLU A 4 6.56 -4.78 -7.36
N ASP A 5 7.57 -4.05 -6.90
CA ASP A 5 8.12 -4.24 -5.55
C ASP A 5 7.10 -3.89 -4.48
N PHE A 6 6.37 -2.80 -4.70
CA PHE A 6 5.33 -2.38 -3.77
C PHE A 6 4.26 -3.46 -3.63
N ILE A 7 3.79 -3.97 -4.78
CA ILE A 7 2.75 -5.00 -4.79
C ILE A 7 3.23 -6.26 -4.07
N ALA A 8 4.47 -6.68 -4.35
CA ALA A 8 5.01 -7.89 -3.73
C ALA A 8 5.13 -7.73 -2.22
N GLN A 9 5.65 -6.60 -1.76
CA GLN A 9 5.81 -6.37 -0.33
C GLN A 9 4.47 -6.21 0.38
N LEU A 10 3.54 -5.52 -0.24
CA LEU A 10 2.22 -5.34 0.34
C LEU A 10 1.53 -6.69 0.51
N SER A 11 1.62 -7.53 -0.52
CA SER A 11 1.06 -8.87 -0.46
C SER A 11 1.68 -9.68 0.67
N GLN A 12 3.00 -9.63 0.82
CA GLN A 12 3.68 -10.37 1.88
C GLN A 12 3.31 -9.88 3.28
N GLU A 13 3.21 -8.58 3.45
CA GLU A 13 3.01 -8.03 4.79
C GLU A 13 1.56 -8.08 5.25
N THR A 14 0.61 -8.04 4.32
CA THR A 14 -0.80 -8.05 4.67
C THR A 14 -1.48 -9.39 4.46
N GLY A 15 -0.85 -10.30 3.73
CA GLY A 15 -1.41 -11.59 3.44
C GLY A 15 -2.43 -11.58 2.30
N ILE A 16 -2.64 -10.47 1.65
CA ILE A 16 -3.53 -10.41 0.48
C ILE A 16 -2.80 -10.96 -0.74
N ASP A 17 -3.56 -11.35 -1.76
CA ASP A 17 -2.91 -11.89 -2.96
C ASP A 17 -2.38 -10.76 -3.86
N ALA A 18 -1.64 -11.14 -4.89
CA ALA A 18 -1.00 -10.17 -5.78
C ALA A 18 -2.03 -9.32 -6.52
N ASN A 19 -3.17 -9.91 -6.89
CA ASN A 19 -4.21 -9.15 -7.58
C ASN A 19 -4.82 -8.10 -6.67
N GLN A 20 -5.05 -8.45 -5.41
CA GLN A 20 -5.56 -7.49 -4.43
C GLN A 20 -4.53 -6.39 -4.16
N ALA A 21 -3.28 -6.76 -4.03
CA ALA A 21 -2.22 -5.78 -3.82
C ALA A 21 -2.10 -4.83 -5.01
N ALA A 22 -2.26 -5.35 -6.23
CA ALA A 22 -2.25 -4.52 -7.43
C ALA A 22 -3.43 -3.54 -7.44
N SER A 23 -4.59 -4.00 -6.97
CA SER A 23 -5.75 -3.11 -6.84
C SER A 23 -5.49 -1.99 -5.86
N VAL A 24 -4.87 -2.30 -4.72
CA VAL A 24 -4.50 -1.27 -3.74
C VAL A 24 -3.53 -0.28 -4.36
N ASN A 25 -2.55 -0.76 -5.10
CA ASN A 25 -1.61 0.12 -5.80
C ASN A 25 -2.34 1.08 -6.73
N GLY A 26 -3.28 0.58 -7.53
CA GLY A 26 -4.06 1.42 -8.43
C GLY A 26 -4.90 2.45 -7.68
N ILE A 27 -5.52 2.05 -6.58
CA ILE A 27 -6.30 2.97 -5.77
C ILE A 27 -5.41 4.09 -5.23
N LEU A 28 -4.25 3.74 -4.70
CA LEU A 28 -3.34 4.74 -4.14
C LEU A 28 -2.79 5.66 -5.21
N GLU A 29 -2.52 5.15 -6.40
CA GLU A 29 -2.05 6.01 -7.49
C GLU A 29 -3.09 7.06 -7.87
N SER A 30 -4.36 6.69 -7.86
CA SER A 30 -5.43 7.62 -8.24
C SER A 30 -5.91 8.49 -7.08
N THR A 31 -5.48 8.21 -5.85
CA THR A 31 -5.89 8.97 -4.68
C THR A 31 -4.69 9.57 -3.96
N PHE A 32 -4.01 8.77 -3.16
CA PHE A 32 -2.94 9.22 -2.29
C PHE A 32 -1.81 9.91 -3.06
N LEU A 33 -1.34 9.27 -4.11
CA LEU A 33 -0.23 9.81 -4.89
C LEU A 33 -0.67 10.98 -5.78
N ALA A 34 -1.97 11.09 -6.03
CA ALA A 34 -2.53 12.22 -6.78
C ALA A 34 -2.86 13.42 -5.89
N GLY A 35 -2.58 13.31 -4.59
CA GLY A 35 -2.78 14.42 -3.67
C GLY A 35 -3.96 14.27 -2.74
N ASN A 36 -4.79 13.26 -2.92
CA ASN A 36 -5.93 13.02 -2.05
C ASN A 36 -5.51 12.03 -0.96
N LYS A 37 -5.33 12.56 0.24
CA LYS A 37 -4.85 11.76 1.37
C LYS A 37 -5.92 11.53 2.43
N ASN A 38 -7.18 11.50 2.01
CA ASN A 38 -8.29 11.24 2.91
C ASN A 38 -8.34 9.73 3.21
N LYS A 39 -7.88 9.37 4.41
CA LYS A 39 -7.77 7.97 4.82
C LYS A 39 -9.11 7.27 4.78
N ASP A 40 -10.15 7.92 5.29
CA ASP A 40 -11.47 7.28 5.36
C ASP A 40 -11.99 6.94 3.97
N MET A 41 -11.85 7.85 3.03
CA MET A 41 -12.28 7.61 1.66
C MET A 41 -11.46 6.50 1.02
N ILE A 42 -10.15 6.54 1.19
CA ILE A 42 -9.27 5.58 0.55
C ILE A 42 -9.49 4.19 1.12
N THR A 43 -9.61 4.07 2.45
CA THR A 43 -9.85 2.76 3.05
C THR A 43 -11.22 2.22 2.69
N LYS A 44 -12.21 3.08 2.49
CA LYS A 44 -13.51 2.63 2.00
C LYS A 44 -13.39 2.06 0.61
N LEU A 45 -12.62 2.72 -0.27
CA LEU A 45 -12.39 2.19 -1.62
C LEU A 45 -11.69 0.84 -1.56
N ILE A 46 -10.70 0.71 -0.69
CA ILE A 46 -9.99 -0.55 -0.53
C ILE A 46 -10.96 -1.64 -0.06
N SER A 47 -11.77 -1.33 0.95
CA SER A 47 -12.74 -2.27 1.47
C SER A 47 -13.69 -2.77 0.38
N GLU A 48 -14.21 -1.85 -0.41
CA GLU A 48 -15.16 -2.19 -1.46
C GLU A 48 -14.50 -2.96 -2.60
N LYS A 49 -13.31 -2.51 -3.00
CA LYS A 49 -12.62 -3.10 -4.13
C LYS A 49 -12.14 -4.52 -3.83
N LEU A 50 -11.64 -4.73 -2.63
CA LEU A 50 -11.07 -6.01 -2.23
C LEU A 50 -12.09 -6.93 -1.55
N GLY A 51 -13.24 -6.41 -1.17
CA GLY A 51 -14.23 -7.21 -0.47
C GLY A 51 -13.82 -7.54 0.96
N VAL A 52 -13.05 -6.68 1.60
CA VAL A 52 -12.59 -6.87 2.98
C VAL A 52 -13.32 -5.90 3.90
N ASP A 53 -13.27 -6.17 5.21
CA ASP A 53 -13.92 -5.26 6.16
C ASP A 53 -13.09 -4.01 6.37
N GLN A 54 -13.67 -3.04 7.06
CA GLN A 54 -13.02 -1.74 7.26
C GLN A 54 -11.75 -1.86 8.08
N ALA A 55 -11.74 -2.74 9.07
CA ALA A 55 -10.56 -2.93 9.91
C ALA A 55 -9.39 -3.46 9.08
N GLN A 56 -9.66 -4.42 8.20
CA GLN A 56 -8.62 -4.94 7.32
C GLN A 56 -8.18 -3.91 6.30
N ALA A 57 -9.13 -3.14 5.78
CA ALA A 57 -8.79 -2.06 4.84
C ALA A 57 -7.90 -1.02 5.51
N ASN A 58 -8.15 -0.69 6.77
CA ASN A 58 -7.30 0.24 7.52
C ASN A 58 -5.89 -0.31 7.66
N MET A 59 -5.76 -1.58 7.97
CA MET A 59 -4.45 -2.22 8.10
C MET A 59 -3.70 -2.19 6.76
N ILE A 60 -4.41 -2.54 5.69
CA ILE A 60 -3.80 -2.53 4.35
C ILE A 60 -3.33 -1.13 3.99
N TYR A 61 -4.16 -0.13 4.26
CA TYR A 61 -3.80 1.26 4.01
C TYR A 61 -2.55 1.66 4.79
N ASP A 62 -2.51 1.33 6.08
CA ASP A 62 -1.38 1.71 6.93
C ASP A 62 -0.09 1.08 6.44
N VAL A 63 -0.14 -0.21 6.08
CA VAL A 63 1.03 -0.91 5.55
C VAL A 63 1.45 -0.30 4.21
N ALA A 64 0.48 -0.05 3.33
CA ALA A 64 0.76 0.48 2.01
C ALA A 64 1.40 1.86 2.09
N VAL A 65 0.85 2.75 2.92
CA VAL A 65 1.41 4.09 3.08
C VAL A 65 2.79 4.01 3.72
N GLY A 66 2.95 3.09 4.69
CA GLY A 66 4.25 2.86 5.29
C GLY A 66 5.29 2.43 4.27
N LEU A 67 4.93 1.54 3.37
CA LEU A 67 5.84 1.09 2.31
C LEU A 67 6.19 2.25 1.37
N LEU A 68 5.22 3.07 1.02
CA LEU A 68 5.49 4.23 0.17
C LEU A 68 6.43 5.21 0.87
N ALA A 69 6.19 5.44 2.15
CA ALA A 69 7.00 6.38 2.91
C ALA A 69 8.41 5.88 3.15
N THR A 70 8.57 4.57 3.37
CA THR A 70 9.86 3.99 3.74
C THR A 70 10.60 3.34 2.59
N GLY A 71 9.97 3.24 1.43
CA GLY A 71 10.60 2.61 0.27
C GLY A 71 11.95 3.19 -0.05
N VAL A 72 12.05 4.51 -0.09
CA VAL A 72 13.31 5.19 -0.33
C VAL A 72 14.25 5.00 0.86
N LEU A 73 13.70 5.11 2.06
CA LEU A 73 14.50 4.94 3.28
C LEU A 73 15.05 3.52 3.39
N SER A 74 14.27 2.54 2.98
CA SER A 74 14.73 1.16 2.98
C SER A 74 15.96 0.99 2.10
N LYS A 75 15.96 1.61 0.94
CA LYS A 75 17.13 1.57 0.05
C LYS A 75 18.33 2.22 0.69
N ILE A 76 18.11 3.36 1.35
CA ILE A 76 19.19 4.07 2.03
C ILE A 76 19.76 3.20 3.16
N LYS A 77 18.88 2.57 3.93
CA LYS A 77 19.32 1.68 5.00
C LYS A 77 20.15 0.53 4.46
N GLY A 78 19.74 -0.03 3.33
CA GLY A 78 20.50 -1.10 2.71
C GLY A 78 21.92 -0.66 2.37
N ILE A 79 22.07 0.56 1.91
CA ILE A 79 23.37 1.12 1.59
C ILE A 79 24.20 1.30 2.86
N PHE A 80 23.59 1.85 3.89
CA PHE A 80 24.29 2.15 5.12
C PHE A 80 24.72 0.89 5.88
N LYS A 81 24.00 -0.17 5.72
CA LYS A 81 24.31 -1.42 6.42
C LYS A 81 25.60 -2.06 5.91
N LYS A 82 26.05 -1.62 4.78
CA LYS A 82 27.33 -2.10 4.26
C LYS A 82 28.47 -1.36 4.89
#